data_44d40ef1e59e73dbb7ca7ede86cde6f6
#
_entry.id   44d40ef1e59e73dbb7ca7ede86cde6f6
#
_cell.length_a   1.000
_cell.length_b   1.000
_cell.length_c   1.000
_cell.angle_alpha   90.00
_cell.angle_beta   90.00
_cell.angle_gamma   90.00
#
_symmetry.space_group_name_H-M   'P 1'
#
loop_
_entity.id
_entity.type
_entity.pdbx_description
1 polymer ?
#
loop_
_entity_poly.entity_id
_entity_poly.type
_entity_poly.pdbx_seq_one_letter_code
_entity_poly.pdbx_strand_id
1 'polypeptide(L)'
;MKAYLNFIVLLIPIITISCQEVITIDLQEGPKRLVVEGRIEMNKENPSGYQAIRLSTTANYFINNDIPPATGAEVTIKDDQGNLFFLKESSSEKGLYETNQLTAEMGGEYTLTIVYNGEIYQAVESMNSVASIDSIYQNFRGKNTFDEEGIRISIDYRDPVEQVNYYYWEQYRNGTIQITPNPGTKWTLLSSDELYNGQTIRGKIPNDELIYIPGDKAEVKQIALSEFAYKYYFAIFDQEGSRGGLTTPPAPIRGNIENLTNPDNYPLGYFYASEISVAATTVQ
;
A
#
# COMPACT_ATOMS: atom_id res chain seq x y z
N MET A 1 -36.50 52.94 23.18
CA MET A 1 -36.47 52.00 22.05
C MET A 1 -35.64 52.49 20.88
N LYS A 2 -35.79 53.72 20.36
CA LYS A 2 -35.01 54.24 19.22
C LYS A 2 -33.48 54.32 19.48
N ALA A 3 -33.02 54.60 20.68
CA ALA A 3 -31.59 54.69 21.04
C ALA A 3 -30.88 53.34 21.03
N TYR A 4 -31.54 52.28 21.48
CA TYR A 4 -30.99 50.93 21.44
C TYR A 4 -30.91 50.36 20.02
N LEU A 5 -31.85 50.71 19.16
CA LEU A 5 -31.85 50.29 17.75
C LEU A 5 -30.68 50.93 17.00
N ASN A 6 -30.36 52.20 17.26
CA ASN A 6 -29.20 52.87 16.65
C ASN A 6 -27.85 52.29 17.14
N PHE A 7 -27.77 51.83 18.39
CA PHE A 7 -26.57 51.20 18.93
C PHE A 7 -26.33 49.81 18.34
N ILE A 8 -27.39 49.01 18.10
CA ILE A 8 -27.31 47.72 17.45
C ILE A 8 -26.90 47.87 15.99
N VAL A 9 -27.40 48.87 15.25
CA VAL A 9 -27.03 49.13 13.85
C VAL A 9 -25.57 49.58 13.73
N LEU A 10 -25.00 50.25 14.74
CA LEU A 10 -23.60 50.66 14.77
C LEU A 10 -22.65 49.49 15.09
N LEU A 11 -23.14 48.44 15.77
CA LEU A 11 -22.31 47.27 16.15
C LEU A 11 -22.16 46.26 15.02
N ILE A 12 -23.08 46.21 14.05
CA ILE A 12 -23.09 45.26 12.94
C ILE A 12 -21.87 45.40 12.02
N PRO A 13 -21.36 46.58 11.64
CA PRO A 13 -20.20 46.69 10.74
C PRO A 13 -18.87 46.29 11.38
N ILE A 14 -18.78 46.15 12.72
CA ILE A 14 -17.54 45.79 13.42
C ILE A 14 -17.26 44.27 13.31
N ILE A 15 -18.30 43.47 13.05
CA ILE A 15 -18.19 41.99 13.00
C ILE A 15 -17.70 41.50 11.63
N THR A 16 -17.68 42.33 10.58
CA THR A 16 -17.35 41.92 9.21
C THR A 16 -15.91 42.15 8.81
N ILE A 17 -15.03 42.65 9.69
CA ILE A 17 -13.59 42.79 9.42
C ILE A 17 -12.89 41.51 9.91
N SER A 18 -13.15 40.38 9.24
CA SER A 18 -12.32 39.20 9.34
C SER A 18 -11.20 39.35 8.32
N CYS A 19 -10.04 39.83 8.72
CA CYS A 19 -8.83 39.71 7.97
C CYS A 19 -8.45 38.22 7.96
N GLN A 20 -8.64 37.54 6.85
CA GLN A 20 -7.96 36.29 6.58
C GLN A 20 -6.55 36.63 6.11
N GLU A 21 -5.61 36.59 7.01
CA GLU A 21 -4.19 36.62 6.67
C GLU A 21 -3.82 35.20 6.19
N VAL A 22 -3.51 35.10 4.90
CA VAL A 22 -2.98 33.85 4.35
C VAL A 22 -1.54 33.73 4.85
N ILE A 23 -1.32 32.95 5.88
CA ILE A 23 0.00 32.63 6.39
C ILE A 23 0.64 31.66 5.38
N THR A 24 1.54 32.14 4.57
CA THR A 24 2.43 31.29 3.77
C THR A 24 3.49 30.72 4.70
N ILE A 25 3.32 29.48 5.12
CA ILE A 25 4.34 28.77 5.90
C ILE A 25 5.38 28.28 4.91
N ASP A 26 6.59 28.83 5.00
CA ASP A 26 7.76 28.33 4.26
C ASP A 26 8.21 27.03 4.95
N LEU A 27 7.72 25.88 4.46
CA LEU A 27 8.13 24.59 4.97
C LEU A 27 9.52 24.27 4.42
N GLN A 28 10.47 23.97 5.30
CA GLN A 28 11.75 23.42 4.88
C GLN A 28 11.53 22.14 4.06
N GLU A 29 11.98 22.17 2.82
CA GLU A 29 11.95 21.00 1.96
C GLU A 29 12.92 19.93 2.49
N GLY A 30 12.42 18.72 2.71
CA GLY A 30 13.28 17.58 3.01
C GLY A 30 14.12 17.17 1.77
N PRO A 31 15.20 16.41 1.96
CA PRO A 31 15.99 15.92 0.84
C PRO A 31 15.14 15.03 -0.07
N LYS A 32 15.32 15.17 -1.39
CA LYS A 32 14.70 14.27 -2.37
C LYS A 32 15.24 12.86 -2.18
N ARG A 33 14.35 11.91 -1.93
CA ARG A 33 14.67 10.50 -1.71
C ARG A 33 14.03 9.64 -2.79
N LEU A 34 14.74 8.57 -3.16
CA LEU A 34 14.14 7.51 -3.98
C LEU A 34 13.05 6.81 -3.17
N VAL A 35 11.91 6.54 -3.82
CA VAL A 35 10.82 5.72 -3.29
C VAL A 35 10.68 4.48 -4.17
N VAL A 36 10.70 3.31 -3.55
CA VAL A 36 10.65 2.02 -4.23
C VAL A 36 9.40 1.26 -3.80
N GLU A 37 8.55 0.96 -4.76
CA GLU A 37 7.44 0.01 -4.61
C GLU A 37 7.82 -1.24 -5.40
N GLY A 38 8.56 -2.12 -4.74
CA GLY A 38 9.13 -3.32 -5.35
C GLY A 38 8.40 -4.57 -4.93
N ARG A 39 8.01 -5.40 -5.92
CA ARG A 39 7.41 -6.69 -5.63
C ARG A 39 7.77 -7.73 -6.69
N ILE A 40 8.07 -8.93 -6.22
CA ILE A 40 8.10 -10.16 -7.03
C ILE A 40 6.90 -10.98 -6.59
N GLU A 41 6.01 -11.27 -7.52
CA GLU A 41 4.81 -12.05 -7.26
C GLU A 41 4.85 -13.39 -8.00
N MET A 42 4.51 -14.45 -7.29
CA MET A 42 4.35 -15.78 -7.84
C MET A 42 2.90 -16.23 -7.66
N ASN A 43 2.16 -16.30 -8.75
CA ASN A 43 0.84 -16.92 -8.73
C ASN A 43 0.99 -18.41 -9.10
N LYS A 44 0.74 -19.31 -8.15
CA LYS A 44 0.89 -20.74 -8.31
C LYS A 44 -0.05 -21.34 -9.36
N GLU A 45 -1.26 -20.79 -9.45
CA GLU A 45 -2.29 -21.24 -10.38
C GLU A 45 -2.10 -20.70 -11.80
N ASN A 46 -1.44 -19.54 -11.91
CA ASN A 46 -1.15 -18.88 -13.17
C ASN A 46 0.27 -18.28 -13.19
N PRO A 47 1.32 -19.12 -13.27
CA PRO A 47 2.71 -18.65 -13.27
C PRO A 47 2.96 -17.66 -14.40
N SER A 48 3.60 -16.56 -14.08
CA SER A 48 3.97 -15.52 -15.05
C SER A 48 5.42 -15.11 -14.84
N GLY A 49 6.13 -14.88 -15.93
CA GLY A 49 7.45 -14.25 -15.90
C GLY A 49 7.42 -12.72 -15.77
N TYR A 50 6.23 -12.11 -15.72
CA TYR A 50 6.09 -10.67 -15.59
C TYR A 50 6.31 -10.24 -14.14
N GLN A 51 7.27 -9.33 -13.95
CA GLN A 51 7.53 -8.65 -12.69
C GLN A 51 7.71 -7.15 -12.93
N ALA A 52 7.29 -6.33 -11.97
CA ALA A 52 7.35 -4.89 -12.09
C ALA A 52 7.77 -4.20 -10.79
N ILE A 53 8.64 -3.20 -10.92
CA ILE A 53 9.13 -2.35 -9.85
C ILE A 53 8.78 -0.90 -10.20
N ARG A 54 8.08 -0.21 -9.33
CA ARG A 54 7.79 1.22 -9.48
C ARG A 54 8.80 2.05 -8.71
N LEU A 55 9.37 3.03 -9.38
CA LEU A 55 10.30 3.99 -8.81
C LEU A 55 9.75 5.41 -8.94
N SER A 56 9.77 6.12 -7.83
CA SER A 56 9.40 7.53 -7.76
C SER A 56 10.37 8.30 -6.86
N THR A 57 10.16 9.59 -6.72
CA THR A 57 10.88 10.39 -5.72
C THR A 57 9.90 11.08 -4.79
N THR A 58 10.36 11.40 -3.57
CA THR A 58 9.56 12.23 -2.67
C THR A 58 9.23 13.56 -3.33
N ALA A 59 8.00 14.04 -3.11
CA ALA A 59 7.49 15.33 -3.58
C ALA A 59 7.24 16.26 -2.41
N ASN A 60 7.21 17.56 -2.68
CA ASN A 60 6.83 18.56 -1.68
C ASN A 60 5.37 18.43 -1.32
N TYR A 61 5.05 18.57 -0.03
CA TYR A 61 3.71 18.39 0.51
C TYR A 61 2.62 19.23 -0.19
N PHE A 62 2.97 20.40 -0.69
CA PHE A 62 2.03 21.32 -1.36
C PHE A 62 1.93 21.17 -2.88
N ILE A 63 2.75 20.33 -3.49
CA ILE A 63 2.65 20.07 -4.93
C ILE A 63 1.61 18.97 -5.11
N ASN A 64 0.43 19.39 -5.53
CA ASN A 64 -0.75 18.58 -5.85
C ASN A 64 -0.43 17.19 -6.37
N ASN A 65 -0.65 16.16 -5.58
CA ASN A 65 -0.79 14.74 -5.92
C ASN A 65 0.08 14.14 -7.05
N ASP A 66 1.01 14.89 -7.60
CA ASP A 66 1.94 14.43 -8.62
C ASP A 66 3.13 13.76 -7.94
N ILE A 67 3.15 12.43 -8.01
CA ILE A 67 4.30 11.63 -7.55
C ILE A 67 5.33 11.65 -8.69
N PRO A 68 6.50 12.32 -8.53
CA PRO A 68 7.47 12.41 -9.61
C PRO A 68 8.09 11.05 -9.90
N PRO A 69 7.98 10.51 -11.14
CA PRO A 69 8.59 9.24 -11.46
C PRO A 69 10.12 9.33 -11.46
N ALA A 70 10.79 8.31 -10.96
CA ALA A 70 12.24 8.18 -11.06
C ALA A 70 12.58 7.45 -12.37
N THR A 71 12.84 8.22 -13.42
CA THR A 71 13.14 7.72 -14.77
C THR A 71 14.62 7.53 -15.00
N GLY A 72 14.99 6.63 -15.93
CA GLY A 72 16.38 6.41 -16.34
C GLY A 72 17.23 5.66 -15.33
N ALA A 73 16.61 4.92 -14.38
CA ALA A 73 17.34 4.02 -13.51
C ALA A 73 17.72 2.73 -14.24
N GLU A 74 18.83 2.11 -13.81
CA GLU A 74 19.13 0.73 -14.16
C GLU A 74 18.58 -0.16 -13.03
N VAL A 75 17.65 -1.07 -13.37
CA VAL A 75 16.98 -1.94 -12.40
C VAL A 75 17.26 -3.39 -12.77
N THR A 76 17.79 -4.14 -11.81
CA THR A 76 18.09 -5.57 -11.97
C THR A 76 17.59 -6.35 -10.77
N ILE A 77 17.18 -7.59 -11.02
CA ILE A 77 16.89 -8.60 -10.00
C ILE A 77 17.82 -9.77 -10.23
N LYS A 78 18.44 -10.24 -9.16
CA LYS A 78 19.27 -11.45 -9.16
C LYS A 78 18.60 -12.48 -8.27
N ASP A 79 18.47 -13.72 -8.77
CA ASP A 79 18.01 -14.87 -7.96
C ASP A 79 19.18 -15.53 -7.19
N ASP A 80 18.86 -16.48 -6.33
CA ASP A 80 19.82 -17.26 -5.55
C ASP A 80 20.64 -18.25 -6.40
N GLN A 81 20.22 -18.53 -7.64
CA GLN A 81 20.95 -19.34 -8.61
C GLN A 81 22.00 -18.51 -9.37
N GLY A 82 22.00 -17.19 -9.19
CA GLY A 82 22.91 -16.25 -9.83
C GLY A 82 22.42 -15.73 -11.19
N ASN A 83 21.20 -16.04 -11.61
CA ASN A 83 20.63 -15.47 -12.82
C ASN A 83 20.31 -13.99 -12.62
N LEU A 84 20.59 -13.19 -13.65
CA LEU A 84 20.38 -11.73 -13.61
C LEU A 84 19.29 -11.32 -14.59
N PHE A 85 18.26 -10.67 -14.10
CA PHE A 85 17.12 -10.19 -14.87
C PHE A 85 17.15 -8.66 -14.93
N PHE A 86 17.13 -8.11 -16.13
CA PHE A 86 17.10 -6.67 -16.37
C PHE A 86 15.65 -6.22 -16.55
N LEU A 87 15.25 -5.21 -15.81
CA LEU A 87 13.95 -4.58 -15.96
C LEU A 87 14.09 -3.34 -16.83
N LYS A 88 13.18 -3.19 -17.78
CA LYS A 88 13.16 -2.04 -18.68
C LYS A 88 12.08 -1.06 -18.25
N GLU A 89 12.40 0.24 -18.32
CA GLU A 89 11.39 1.26 -18.07
C GLU A 89 10.28 1.17 -19.12
N SER A 90 9.03 1.18 -18.65
CA SER A 90 7.84 1.08 -19.48
C SER A 90 7.70 2.30 -20.38
N SER A 91 7.38 2.08 -21.63
CA SER A 91 7.14 3.17 -22.59
C SER A 91 5.82 3.92 -22.35
N SER A 92 4.86 3.26 -21.70
CA SER A 92 3.52 3.81 -21.41
C SER A 92 3.43 4.44 -20.01
N GLU A 93 4.26 4.03 -19.06
CA GLU A 93 4.20 4.49 -17.69
C GLU A 93 5.59 4.77 -17.14
N LYS A 94 5.93 6.06 -17.01
CA LYS A 94 7.23 6.49 -16.50
C LYS A 94 7.46 6.05 -15.06
N GLY A 95 8.70 5.62 -14.77
CA GLY A 95 9.09 5.13 -13.45
C GLY A 95 8.61 3.71 -13.15
N LEU A 96 7.91 3.04 -14.06
CA LEU A 96 7.59 1.61 -13.98
C LEU A 96 8.66 0.82 -14.75
N TYR A 97 9.34 -0.08 -14.06
CA TYR A 97 10.38 -0.96 -14.63
C TYR A 97 9.87 -2.39 -14.64
N GLU A 98 9.88 -3.05 -15.78
CA GLU A 98 9.22 -4.35 -15.98
C GLU A 98 10.07 -5.35 -16.74
N THR A 99 9.87 -6.63 -16.45
CA THR A 99 10.44 -7.77 -17.18
C THR A 99 9.40 -8.86 -17.36
N ASN A 100 9.54 -9.68 -18.41
CA ASN A 100 8.73 -10.88 -18.64
C ASN A 100 9.58 -12.17 -18.53
N GLN A 101 10.78 -12.08 -17.97
CA GLN A 101 11.76 -13.17 -17.97
C GLN A 101 11.97 -13.82 -16.61
N LEU A 102 11.45 -13.22 -15.52
CA LEU A 102 11.62 -13.71 -14.17
C LEU A 102 10.39 -14.51 -13.72
N THR A 103 10.41 -15.80 -13.91
CA THR A 103 9.45 -16.68 -13.24
C THR A 103 9.96 -16.99 -11.84
N ALA A 104 9.24 -16.48 -10.86
CA ALA A 104 9.63 -16.63 -9.47
C ALA A 104 9.35 -18.06 -8.95
N GLU A 105 10.17 -18.51 -7.99
CA GLU A 105 10.11 -19.86 -7.42
C GLU A 105 9.96 -19.80 -5.90
N MET A 106 9.25 -20.77 -5.32
CA MET A 106 9.11 -20.91 -3.87
C MET A 106 10.45 -21.15 -3.20
N GLY A 107 10.68 -20.43 -2.09
CA GLY A 107 11.93 -20.49 -1.33
C GLY A 107 13.10 -19.78 -2.00
N GLY A 108 12.92 -19.21 -3.20
CA GLY A 108 13.92 -18.40 -3.87
C GLY A 108 14.21 -17.10 -3.11
N GLU A 109 15.47 -16.68 -3.09
CA GLU A 109 15.90 -15.39 -2.59
C GLU A 109 16.22 -14.46 -3.76
N TYR A 110 15.73 -13.24 -3.68
CA TYR A 110 15.85 -12.24 -4.74
C TYR A 110 16.54 -10.99 -4.23
N THR A 111 17.59 -10.58 -4.93
CA THR A 111 18.30 -9.34 -4.71
C THR A 111 17.88 -8.31 -5.75
N LEU A 112 17.17 -7.27 -5.34
CA LEU A 112 16.91 -6.09 -6.17
C LEU A 112 18.12 -5.15 -6.09
N THR A 113 18.60 -4.69 -7.25
CA THR A 113 19.63 -3.64 -7.33
C THR A 113 19.14 -2.53 -8.26
N ILE A 114 19.22 -1.29 -7.79
CA ILE A 114 18.81 -0.09 -8.53
C ILE A 114 20.01 0.85 -8.58
N VAL A 115 20.39 1.29 -9.77
CA VAL A 115 21.35 2.38 -9.97
C VAL A 115 20.57 3.61 -10.43
N TYR A 116 20.56 4.65 -9.61
CA TYR A 116 19.82 5.87 -9.88
C TYR A 116 20.60 7.10 -9.43
N ASN A 117 20.76 8.08 -10.33
CA ASN A 117 21.53 9.32 -10.08
C ASN A 117 22.95 9.07 -9.54
N GLY A 118 23.61 7.99 -9.96
CA GLY A 118 24.96 7.62 -9.53
C GLY A 118 25.05 6.96 -8.16
N GLU A 119 23.92 6.69 -7.50
CA GLU A 119 23.84 5.95 -6.24
C GLU A 119 23.30 4.53 -6.48
N ILE A 120 23.75 3.57 -5.66
CA ILE A 120 23.39 2.15 -5.73
C ILE A 120 22.49 1.82 -4.54
N TYR A 121 21.30 1.33 -4.83
CA TYR A 121 20.33 0.87 -3.84
C TYR A 121 20.14 -0.63 -3.96
N GLN A 122 20.01 -1.31 -2.84
CA GLN A 122 19.86 -2.76 -2.82
C GLN A 122 18.88 -3.20 -1.73
N ALA A 123 18.13 -4.27 -2.05
CA ALA A 123 17.29 -4.99 -1.09
C ALA A 123 17.35 -6.48 -1.38
N VAL A 124 17.20 -7.28 -0.34
CA VAL A 124 17.11 -8.75 -0.44
C VAL A 124 15.81 -9.19 0.24
N GLU A 125 15.08 -10.09 -0.42
CA GLU A 125 13.88 -10.69 0.15
C GLU A 125 13.70 -12.13 -0.34
N SER A 126 13.16 -12.98 0.54
CA SER A 126 12.87 -14.37 0.22
C SER A 126 11.39 -14.54 -0.14
N MET A 127 11.11 -15.48 -1.05
CA MET A 127 9.73 -15.81 -1.44
C MET A 127 8.97 -16.45 -0.28
N ASN A 128 7.93 -15.75 0.18
CA ASN A 128 7.06 -16.24 1.24
C ASN A 128 5.84 -16.94 0.67
N SER A 129 5.43 -18.05 1.31
CA SER A 129 4.28 -18.85 0.90
C SER A 129 2.97 -18.28 1.44
N VAL A 130 1.90 -18.38 0.67
CA VAL A 130 0.56 -17.94 1.03
C VAL A 130 -0.42 -19.11 1.08
N ALA A 131 -1.38 -19.05 2.01
CA ALA A 131 -2.55 -19.92 1.97
C ALA A 131 -3.39 -19.61 0.72
N SER A 132 -3.87 -20.62 0.01
CA SER A 132 -4.80 -20.42 -1.10
C SER A 132 -6.17 -19.96 -0.60
N ILE A 133 -6.82 -19.09 -1.36
CA ILE A 133 -8.22 -18.73 -1.12
C ILE A 133 -9.09 -19.92 -1.57
N ASP A 134 -9.80 -20.54 -0.62
CA ASP A 134 -10.68 -21.69 -0.89
C ASP A 134 -11.98 -21.25 -1.54
N SER A 135 -12.53 -20.11 -1.14
CA SER A 135 -13.77 -19.57 -1.69
C SER A 135 -13.84 -18.04 -1.59
N ILE A 136 -14.57 -17.45 -2.53
CA ILE A 136 -14.91 -16.03 -2.56
C ILE A 136 -16.42 -15.88 -2.76
N TYR A 137 -17.06 -15.03 -1.97
CA TYR A 137 -18.50 -14.82 -2.02
C TYR A 137 -18.91 -13.45 -1.50
N GLN A 138 -20.11 -13.04 -1.91
CA GLN A 138 -20.72 -11.80 -1.46
C GLN A 138 -21.43 -11.98 -0.12
N ASN A 139 -21.35 -10.95 0.72
CA ASN A 139 -21.99 -10.88 2.02
C ASN A 139 -22.72 -9.53 2.14
N PHE A 140 -24.07 -9.59 2.24
CA PHE A 140 -24.85 -8.38 2.46
C PHE A 140 -24.88 -8.04 3.95
N ARG A 141 -24.53 -6.80 4.28
CA ARG A 141 -24.68 -6.23 5.63
C ARG A 141 -25.73 -5.13 5.61
N GLY A 142 -26.73 -5.26 6.50
CA GLY A 142 -27.69 -4.19 6.74
C GLY A 142 -27.06 -3.03 7.49
N LYS A 143 -27.69 -1.85 7.40
CA LYS A 143 -27.25 -0.64 8.11
C LYS A 143 -27.28 -0.84 9.63
N ASN A 144 -26.21 -0.46 10.30
CA ASN A 144 -26.16 -0.39 11.76
C ASN A 144 -25.53 0.96 12.21
N THR A 145 -25.22 1.09 13.51
CA THR A 145 -24.68 2.36 14.07
C THR A 145 -23.27 2.65 13.54
N PHE A 146 -22.51 1.64 13.11
CA PHE A 146 -21.11 1.74 12.73
C PHE A 146 -20.85 1.45 11.25
N ASP A 147 -21.75 0.67 10.60
CA ASP A 147 -21.56 0.23 9.22
C ASP A 147 -22.67 0.76 8.30
N GLU A 148 -22.28 1.16 7.10
CA GLU A 148 -23.23 1.44 6.02
C GLU A 148 -23.77 0.12 5.44
N GLU A 149 -25.03 0.18 4.98
CA GLU A 149 -25.65 -0.93 4.27
C GLU A 149 -24.96 -1.19 2.94
N GLY A 150 -24.73 -2.46 2.61
CA GLY A 150 -24.19 -2.82 1.32
C GLY A 150 -23.59 -4.21 1.22
N ILE A 151 -23.18 -4.55 0.00
CA ILE A 151 -22.55 -5.82 -0.31
C ILE A 151 -21.06 -5.71 -0.09
N ARG A 152 -20.48 -6.64 0.67
CA ARG A 152 -19.04 -6.79 0.87
C ARG A 152 -18.59 -8.15 0.35
N ILE A 153 -17.30 -8.26 0.07
CA ILE A 153 -16.70 -9.52 -0.40
C ILE A 153 -16.04 -10.22 0.78
N SER A 154 -16.34 -11.48 0.92
CA SER A 154 -15.75 -12.39 1.91
C SER A 154 -14.96 -13.49 1.22
N ILE A 155 -13.90 -13.95 1.89
CA ILE A 155 -13.10 -15.10 1.49
C ILE A 155 -13.00 -16.10 2.63
N ASP A 156 -12.84 -17.38 2.24
CA ASP A 156 -12.43 -18.44 3.15
C ASP A 156 -11.04 -18.94 2.73
N TYR A 157 -10.20 -19.29 3.71
CA TYR A 157 -8.91 -19.92 3.47
C TYR A 157 -8.52 -20.77 4.68
N ARG A 158 -7.62 -21.74 4.46
CA ARG A 158 -7.04 -22.54 5.52
C ARG A 158 -5.59 -22.17 5.73
N ASP A 159 -5.29 -21.72 6.94
CA ASP A 159 -3.95 -21.36 7.33
C ASP A 159 -3.05 -22.59 7.51
N PRO A 160 -1.78 -22.58 7.04
CA PRO A 160 -0.82 -23.66 7.25
C PRO A 160 -0.37 -23.75 8.70
N VAL A 161 -0.23 -24.96 9.25
CA VAL A 161 0.10 -25.21 10.69
C VAL A 161 1.59 -25.02 11.01
N GLU A 162 2.45 -25.01 9.98
CA GLU A 162 3.89 -25.27 10.18
C GLU A 162 4.72 -24.03 10.49
N GLN A 163 4.16 -22.83 10.25
CA GLN A 163 4.88 -21.57 10.42
C GLN A 163 3.90 -20.43 10.74
N VAL A 164 4.42 -19.34 11.30
CA VAL A 164 3.67 -18.09 11.43
C VAL A 164 3.60 -17.42 10.07
N ASN A 165 2.38 -17.10 9.64
CA ASN A 165 2.11 -16.46 8.36
C ASN A 165 1.64 -15.01 8.58
N TYR A 166 2.06 -14.15 7.66
CA TYR A 166 1.64 -12.75 7.63
C TYR A 166 0.96 -12.49 6.30
N TYR A 167 -0.25 -11.95 6.37
CA TYR A 167 -1.13 -11.76 5.22
C TYR A 167 -1.34 -10.28 4.95
N TYR A 168 -1.36 -9.94 3.66
CA TYR A 168 -1.84 -8.67 3.15
C TYR A 168 -2.87 -8.93 2.06
N TRP A 169 -3.99 -8.18 2.04
CA TRP A 169 -5.03 -8.31 1.05
C TRP A 169 -5.17 -7.05 0.23
N GLU A 170 -5.15 -7.21 -1.08
CA GLU A 170 -5.56 -6.19 -2.04
C GLU A 170 -6.95 -6.57 -2.56
N GLN A 171 -7.86 -5.58 -2.64
CA GLN A 171 -9.15 -5.76 -3.28
C GLN A 171 -9.25 -4.89 -4.53
N TYR A 172 -9.85 -5.44 -5.57
CA TYR A 172 -10.08 -4.76 -6.82
C TYR A 172 -11.57 -4.71 -7.12
N ARG A 173 -12.03 -3.58 -7.66
CA ARG A 173 -13.36 -3.41 -8.23
C ARG A 173 -13.22 -3.00 -9.70
N ASN A 174 -13.76 -3.83 -10.59
CA ASN A 174 -13.68 -3.62 -12.04
C ASN A 174 -12.24 -3.41 -12.55
N GLY A 175 -11.27 -4.16 -12.00
CA GLY A 175 -9.85 -4.11 -12.33
C GLY A 175 -9.07 -2.95 -11.70
N THR A 176 -9.73 -2.10 -10.90
CA THR A 176 -9.07 -1.00 -10.20
C THR A 176 -8.89 -1.35 -8.72
N ILE A 177 -7.66 -1.25 -8.23
CA ILE A 177 -7.34 -1.48 -6.81
C ILE A 177 -8.08 -0.46 -5.94
N GLN A 178 -8.63 -0.96 -4.85
CA GLN A 178 -9.40 -0.19 -3.87
C GLN A 178 -8.62 -0.16 -2.55
N ILE A 179 -7.78 0.83 -2.40
CA ILE A 179 -7.07 1.08 -1.15
C ILE A 179 -7.79 2.21 -0.44
N THR A 180 -8.38 1.92 0.72
CA THR A 180 -8.98 2.93 1.58
C THR A 180 -8.14 2.98 2.86
N PRO A 181 -7.06 3.77 2.88
CA PRO A 181 -6.25 3.87 4.08
C PRO A 181 -6.99 4.73 5.10
N ASN A 182 -7.52 4.09 6.12
CA ASN A 182 -7.98 4.75 7.34
C ASN A 182 -7.41 4.00 8.55
N PRO A 183 -7.52 4.55 9.77
CA PRO A 183 -6.97 3.91 10.98
C PRO A 183 -7.45 2.49 11.24
N GLY A 184 -8.66 2.16 10.79
CA GLY A 184 -9.24 0.82 10.92
C GLY A 184 -8.73 -0.17 9.89
N THR A 185 -8.33 0.30 8.72
CA THR A 185 -8.00 -0.53 7.55
C THR A 185 -6.81 -1.46 7.77
N LYS A 186 -5.85 -1.08 8.62
CA LYS A 186 -4.72 -1.95 8.98
C LYS A 186 -5.17 -3.29 9.57
N TRP A 187 -6.25 -3.32 10.34
CA TRP A 187 -6.76 -4.52 10.97
C TRP A 187 -7.56 -5.42 10.02
N THR A 188 -7.96 -4.89 8.88
CA THR A 188 -8.68 -5.64 7.85
C THR A 188 -7.77 -6.06 6.70
N LEU A 189 -6.88 -5.16 6.24
CA LEU A 189 -5.95 -5.44 5.14
C LEU A 189 -4.73 -6.26 5.54
N LEU A 190 -4.35 -6.26 6.82
CA LEU A 190 -3.21 -7.02 7.34
C LEU A 190 -3.65 -8.01 8.41
N SER A 191 -2.97 -9.13 8.50
CA SER A 191 -3.14 -10.10 9.59
C SER A 191 -1.87 -10.89 9.84
N SER A 192 -1.65 -11.24 11.12
CA SER A 192 -0.73 -12.30 11.54
C SER A 192 -1.57 -13.45 12.08
N ASP A 193 -1.16 -14.68 11.81
CA ASP A 193 -1.84 -15.89 12.29
C ASP A 193 -1.36 -16.36 13.69
N GLU A 194 -0.50 -15.60 14.36
CA GLU A 194 0.07 -15.97 15.65
C GLU A 194 -0.96 -16.50 16.67
N LEU A 195 -2.20 -16.02 16.59
CA LEU A 195 -3.30 -16.42 17.48
C LEU A 195 -4.22 -17.52 16.91
N TYR A 196 -4.10 -17.83 15.59
CA TYR A 196 -5.00 -18.76 14.91
C TYR A 196 -4.31 -19.71 13.92
N ASN A 197 -2.98 -19.85 14.08
CA ASN A 197 -2.13 -20.72 13.25
C ASN A 197 -2.79 -22.10 13.03
N GLY A 198 -2.86 -22.51 11.76
CA GLY A 198 -3.46 -23.78 11.32
C GLY A 198 -4.98 -23.85 11.30
N GLN A 199 -5.67 -22.74 11.57
CA GLN A 199 -7.13 -22.72 11.58
C GLN A 199 -7.71 -22.47 10.18
N THR A 200 -8.96 -22.89 9.98
CA THR A 200 -9.74 -22.49 8.81
C THR A 200 -10.45 -21.17 9.11
N ILE A 201 -10.09 -20.15 8.37
CA ILE A 201 -10.69 -18.81 8.48
C ILE A 201 -11.86 -18.75 7.51
N ARG A 202 -13.04 -18.40 8.02
CA ARG A 202 -14.27 -18.27 7.24
C ARG A 202 -14.82 -16.87 7.33
N GLY A 203 -15.28 -16.33 6.20
CA GLY A 203 -15.95 -15.03 6.15
C GLY A 203 -15.00 -13.85 6.41
N LYS A 204 -13.70 -13.99 6.15
CA LYS A 204 -12.78 -12.83 6.21
C LYS A 204 -13.22 -11.81 5.19
N ILE A 205 -13.47 -10.59 5.64
CA ILE A 205 -13.72 -9.42 4.79
C ILE A 205 -12.42 -8.60 4.81
N PRO A 206 -11.64 -8.60 3.71
CA PRO A 206 -10.34 -7.92 3.69
C PRO A 206 -10.46 -6.39 3.77
N ASN A 207 -11.53 -5.82 3.21
CA ASN A 207 -11.83 -4.39 3.31
C ASN A 207 -13.33 -4.21 3.57
N ASP A 208 -13.71 -3.95 4.81
CA ASP A 208 -15.11 -3.84 5.23
C ASP A 208 -15.75 -2.49 4.89
N GLU A 209 -14.97 -1.48 4.51
CA GLU A 209 -15.46 -0.19 4.03
C GLU A 209 -15.84 -0.22 2.55
N LEU A 210 -15.30 -1.17 1.79
CA LEU A 210 -15.58 -1.28 0.38
C LEU A 210 -16.95 -1.91 0.13
N ILE A 211 -17.85 -1.10 -0.41
CA ILE A 211 -19.21 -1.51 -0.79
C ILE A 211 -19.25 -1.75 -2.29
N TYR A 212 -19.75 -2.91 -2.68
CA TYR A 212 -19.97 -3.32 -4.07
C TYR A 212 -21.43 -3.18 -4.45
N ILE A 213 -21.68 -3.04 -5.74
CA ILE A 213 -23.03 -3.03 -6.33
C ILE A 213 -23.19 -4.18 -7.30
N PRO A 214 -24.44 -4.67 -7.54
CA PRO A 214 -24.70 -5.70 -8.55
C PRO A 214 -24.09 -5.35 -9.92
N GLY A 215 -23.39 -6.32 -10.51
CA GLY A 215 -22.66 -6.17 -11.77
C GLY A 215 -21.17 -5.85 -11.62
N ASP A 216 -20.70 -5.41 -10.45
CA ASP A 216 -19.28 -5.22 -10.20
C ASP A 216 -18.51 -6.54 -10.29
N LYS A 217 -17.31 -6.49 -10.88
CA LYS A 217 -16.31 -7.55 -10.78
C LYS A 217 -15.45 -7.30 -9.56
N ALA A 218 -15.57 -8.17 -8.57
CA ALA A 218 -14.75 -8.13 -7.36
C ALA A 218 -13.62 -9.16 -7.47
N GLU A 219 -12.38 -8.73 -7.13
CA GLU A 219 -11.23 -9.60 -7.04
C GLU A 219 -10.52 -9.35 -5.72
N VAL A 220 -10.07 -10.43 -5.09
CA VAL A 220 -9.23 -10.39 -3.89
C VAL A 220 -7.91 -11.08 -4.20
N LYS A 221 -6.81 -10.39 -3.95
CA LYS A 221 -5.46 -10.94 -3.96
C LYS A 221 -4.98 -11.08 -2.52
N GLN A 222 -4.66 -12.30 -2.12
CA GLN A 222 -4.04 -12.63 -0.85
C GLN A 222 -2.53 -12.78 -1.05
N ILE A 223 -1.73 -12.05 -0.29
CA ILE A 223 -0.30 -11.87 -0.47
C ILE A 223 0.40 -12.30 0.81
N ALA A 224 1.41 -13.16 0.69
CA ALA A 224 2.27 -13.50 1.81
C ALA A 224 3.26 -12.36 2.08
N LEU A 225 3.50 -12.04 3.34
CA LEU A 225 4.53 -11.10 3.73
C LEU A 225 5.57 -11.78 4.64
N SER A 226 6.80 -11.29 4.61
CA SER A 226 7.74 -11.53 5.70
C SER A 226 7.28 -10.77 6.94
N GLU A 227 7.75 -11.17 8.12
CA GLU A 227 7.46 -10.45 9.38
C GLU A 227 7.85 -8.97 9.29
N PHE A 228 8.98 -8.69 8.65
CA PHE A 228 9.47 -7.32 8.49
C PHE A 228 8.57 -6.51 7.53
N ALA A 229 8.14 -7.09 6.41
CA ALA A 229 7.21 -6.47 5.48
C ALA A 229 5.86 -6.18 6.16
N TYR A 230 5.35 -7.13 6.96
CA TYR A 230 4.13 -6.93 7.74
C TYR A 230 4.24 -5.75 8.71
N LYS A 231 5.33 -5.68 9.48
CA LYS A 231 5.58 -4.57 10.41
C LYS A 231 5.71 -3.24 9.69
N TYR A 232 6.35 -3.23 8.52
CA TYR A 232 6.48 -2.04 7.68
C TYR A 232 5.11 -1.51 7.22
N TYR A 233 4.27 -2.36 6.60
CA TYR A 233 2.94 -1.97 6.15
C TYR A 233 2.02 -1.60 7.31
N PHE A 234 2.11 -2.32 8.42
CA PHE A 234 1.37 -1.98 9.62
C PHE A 234 1.71 -0.56 10.12
N ALA A 235 2.98 -0.20 10.14
CA ALA A 235 3.42 1.13 10.55
C ALA A 235 2.95 2.22 9.56
N ILE A 236 2.94 1.94 8.24
CA ILE A 236 2.41 2.86 7.21
C ILE A 236 0.92 3.15 7.46
N PHE A 237 0.11 2.10 7.60
CA PHE A 237 -1.33 2.26 7.82
C PHE A 237 -1.65 2.88 9.19
N ASP A 238 -0.81 2.64 10.21
CA ASP A 238 -0.97 3.27 11.53
C ASP A 238 -0.71 4.77 11.48
N GLN A 239 0.28 5.23 10.73
CA GLN A 239 0.57 6.66 10.58
C GLN A 239 -0.53 7.42 9.85
N GLU A 240 -1.15 6.84 8.83
CA GLU A 240 -2.25 7.48 8.11
C GLU A 240 -3.46 7.71 9.03
N GLY A 241 -3.68 6.80 9.97
CA GLY A 241 -4.74 6.92 10.96
C GLY A 241 -4.50 7.94 12.07
N SER A 242 -3.28 8.33 12.28
CA SER A 242 -2.87 9.16 13.41
C SER A 242 -2.97 10.67 13.16
N ARG A 243 -3.68 11.14 12.14
CA ARG A 243 -3.80 12.56 11.76
C ARG A 243 -4.61 13.44 12.71
N GLY A 244 -4.88 13.02 13.94
CA GLY A 244 -5.63 13.77 14.97
C GLY A 244 -4.73 14.35 16.07
N GLY A 245 -4.69 15.64 16.16
CA GLY A 245 -4.14 16.67 17.06
C GLY A 245 -3.37 16.36 18.36
N LEU A 246 -3.29 15.13 18.85
CA LEU A 246 -2.53 14.73 20.04
C LEU A 246 -1.57 13.57 19.78
N THR A 247 -1.28 13.29 18.52
CA THR A 247 -0.44 12.17 18.11
C THR A 247 1.02 12.60 17.93
N THR A 248 1.92 11.64 18.09
CA THR A 248 3.35 11.82 17.81
C THR A 248 3.53 12.22 16.35
N PRO A 249 4.38 13.21 16.03
CA PRO A 249 4.68 13.55 14.63
C PRO A 249 5.10 12.29 13.85
N PRO A 250 4.61 12.10 12.63
CA PRO A 250 4.97 10.95 11.83
C PRO A 250 6.50 10.91 11.60
N ALA A 251 7.11 9.78 11.95
CA ALA A 251 8.52 9.53 11.66
C ALA A 251 8.67 8.82 10.31
N PRO A 252 9.75 9.05 9.55
CA PRO A 252 10.00 8.31 8.33
C PRO A 252 10.09 6.81 8.60
N ILE A 253 9.21 6.02 7.98
CA ILE A 253 9.24 4.56 8.06
C ILE A 253 10.24 4.07 7.01
N ARG A 254 11.28 3.37 7.47
CA ARG A 254 12.29 2.78 6.58
C ARG A 254 11.87 1.38 6.18
N GLY A 255 11.96 1.08 4.89
CA GLY A 255 11.82 -0.28 4.36
C GLY A 255 13.11 -1.08 4.47
N ASN A 256 13.20 -2.10 3.62
CA ASN A 256 14.36 -3.00 3.56
C ASN A 256 15.40 -2.62 2.47
N ILE A 257 15.26 -1.44 1.86
CA ILE A 257 16.19 -1.01 0.80
C ILE A 257 17.29 -0.15 1.43
N GLU A 258 18.52 -0.46 1.11
CA GLU A 258 19.71 0.27 1.57
C GLU A 258 20.35 1.04 0.42
N ASN A 259 20.84 2.26 0.68
CA ASN A 259 21.71 2.99 -0.23
C ASN A 259 23.17 2.66 0.10
N LEU A 260 23.80 1.86 -0.76
CA LEU A 260 25.17 1.39 -0.55
C LEU A 260 26.23 2.47 -0.83
N THR A 261 25.86 3.51 -1.58
CA THR A 261 26.78 4.61 -1.96
C THR A 261 26.74 5.72 -0.94
N ASN A 262 25.55 6.08 -0.44
CA ASN A 262 25.34 7.17 0.48
C ASN A 262 24.26 6.81 1.51
N PRO A 263 24.61 6.18 2.63
CA PRO A 263 23.64 5.73 3.64
C PRO A 263 22.77 6.83 4.25
N ASP A 264 23.21 8.10 4.24
CA ASP A 264 22.42 9.23 4.74
C ASP A 264 21.28 9.58 3.79
N ASN A 265 21.43 9.30 2.48
CA ASN A 265 20.37 9.40 1.49
C ASN A 265 19.60 8.08 1.38
N TYR A 266 19.07 7.59 2.52
CA TYR A 266 18.30 6.35 2.53
C TYR A 266 17.02 6.47 1.69
N PRO A 267 16.64 5.41 0.95
CA PRO A 267 15.39 5.38 0.20
C PRO A 267 14.19 5.14 1.12
N LEU A 268 13.00 5.37 0.58
CA LEU A 268 11.72 4.99 1.17
C LEU A 268 11.09 3.87 0.36
N GLY A 269 10.04 3.25 0.90
CA GLY A 269 9.36 2.16 0.23
C GLY A 269 9.87 0.79 0.69
N TYR A 270 9.45 -0.25 -0.02
CA TYR A 270 9.73 -1.64 0.33
C TYR A 270 9.86 -2.51 -0.92
N PHE A 271 10.67 -3.56 -0.81
CA PHE A 271 10.76 -4.65 -1.79
C PHE A 271 10.39 -5.96 -1.11
N TYR A 272 9.38 -6.67 -1.64
CA TYR A 272 8.99 -7.99 -1.15
C TYR A 272 8.91 -9.04 -2.27
N ALA A 273 9.05 -10.31 -1.88
CA ALA A 273 8.82 -11.47 -2.74
C ALA A 273 7.75 -12.37 -2.12
N SER A 274 6.66 -12.62 -2.85
CA SER A 274 5.47 -13.25 -2.29
C SER A 274 4.80 -14.21 -3.26
N GLU A 275 4.45 -15.40 -2.76
CA GLU A 275 3.38 -16.15 -3.39
C GLU A 275 2.06 -15.38 -3.22
N ILE A 276 1.22 -15.41 -4.25
CA ILE A 276 -0.10 -14.79 -4.21
C ILE A 276 -1.18 -15.80 -4.55
N SER A 277 -2.34 -15.67 -3.92
CA SER A 277 -3.57 -16.37 -4.28
C SER A 277 -4.62 -15.36 -4.70
N VAL A 278 -5.25 -15.58 -5.85
CA VAL A 278 -6.21 -14.65 -6.44
C VAL A 278 -7.55 -15.33 -6.63
N ALA A 279 -8.61 -14.69 -6.15
CA ALA A 279 -9.99 -15.16 -6.39
C ALA A 279 -10.86 -13.99 -6.86
N ALA A 280 -11.80 -14.27 -7.78
CA ALA A 280 -12.69 -13.26 -8.33
C ALA A 280 -14.13 -13.77 -8.43
N THR A 281 -15.08 -12.84 -8.33
CA THR A 281 -16.51 -13.10 -8.51
C THR A 281 -17.20 -11.89 -9.12
N THR A 282 -18.38 -12.13 -9.72
CA THR A 282 -19.27 -11.03 -10.14
C THR A 282 -20.38 -10.89 -9.11
N VAL A 283 -20.55 -9.67 -8.60
CA VAL A 283 -21.57 -9.35 -7.59
C VAL A 283 -22.96 -9.40 -8.21
N GLN A 284 -23.90 -10.04 -7.53
CA GLN A 284 -25.30 -10.24 -7.98
C GLN A 284 -26.29 -9.39 -7.17
#